data_142e7d418ac32c348ee16f3d7aef040c
#
_entry.id   142e7d418ac32c348ee16f3d7aef040c
#
_cell.length_a   1.000
_cell.length_b   1.000
_cell.length_c   1.000
_cell.angle_alpha   90.00
_cell.angle_beta   90.00
_cell.angle_gamma   90.00
#
_symmetry.space_group_name_H-M   'P 1'
#
loop_
_entity.id
_entity.type
_entity.pdbx_description
1 polymer ?
#
loop_
_entity_poly.entity_id
_entity_poly.type
_entity_poly.pdbx_seq_one_letter_code
_entity_poly.pdbx_strand_id
1 'polypeptide(L)'
;MNKSKLNVAVIGLGTVGSGVIKLLRKQKNNIKKRTGIELKVVAVSAKNRRKQRSVDISPFRWIASPLTIAKDPDVDVIVELIGDMDNTARKIIIEAVSYTHLTLPT
;
A
#
# COMPACT_ATOMS: atom_id res chain seq x y z
N MET A 1 5.71 -0.86 20.48
CA MET A 1 7.09 -0.82 19.94
C MET A 1 7.18 0.26 18.87
N ASN A 2 8.13 1.17 19.03
CA ASN A 2 8.29 2.27 18.06
C ASN A 2 9.11 1.79 16.87
N LYS A 3 8.50 1.79 15.70
CA LYS A 3 9.20 1.52 14.45
C LYS A 3 9.63 2.84 13.83
N SER A 4 10.88 2.93 13.40
CA SER A 4 11.40 4.06 12.64
C SER A 4 11.14 3.92 11.14
N LYS A 5 10.64 2.78 10.69
CA LYS A 5 10.34 2.48 9.29
C LYS A 5 9.04 1.70 9.21
N LEU A 6 8.14 2.11 8.32
CA LEU A 6 6.90 1.42 8.03
C LEU A 6 6.88 0.99 6.58
N ASN A 7 6.63 -0.29 6.36
CA ASN A 7 6.46 -0.87 5.02
C ASN A 7 5.01 -0.74 4.60
N VAL A 8 4.79 -0.16 3.43
CA VAL A 8 3.48 0.18 2.90
C VAL A 8 3.16 -0.70 1.69
N ALA A 9 1.96 -1.24 1.65
CA ALA A 9 1.42 -1.89 0.47
C ALA A 9 0.30 -1.02 -0.11
N VAL A 10 0.32 -0.83 -1.42
CA VAL A 10 -0.70 -0.05 -2.14
C VAL A 10 -1.54 -1.00 -2.98
N ILE A 11 -2.84 -1.02 -2.73
CA ILE A 11 -3.79 -1.85 -3.47
C ILE A 11 -4.65 -0.94 -4.34
N GLY A 12 -4.57 -1.15 -5.64
CA GLY A 12 -5.19 -0.28 -6.63
C GLY A 12 -4.17 0.72 -7.19
N LEU A 13 -3.84 0.57 -8.47
CA LEU A 13 -2.79 1.36 -9.14
C LEU A 13 -3.35 2.22 -10.27
N GLY A 14 -4.56 2.73 -10.11
CA GLY A 14 -5.10 3.73 -11.01
C GLY A 14 -4.44 5.10 -10.77
N THR A 15 -5.11 6.15 -11.18
CA THR A 15 -4.59 7.52 -11.04
C THR A 15 -4.26 7.84 -9.58
N VAL A 16 -5.15 7.49 -8.65
CA VAL A 16 -4.95 7.79 -7.22
C VAL A 16 -3.82 6.95 -6.63
N GLY A 17 -3.79 5.64 -6.90
CA GLY A 17 -2.75 4.75 -6.37
C GLY A 17 -1.37 5.12 -6.89
N SER A 18 -1.25 5.40 -8.18
CA SER A 18 0.02 5.87 -8.75
C SER A 18 0.44 7.22 -8.15
N GLY A 19 -0.53 8.10 -7.91
CA GLY A 19 -0.29 9.39 -7.27
C GLY A 19 0.22 9.25 -5.84
N VAL A 20 -0.33 8.30 -5.08
CA VAL A 20 0.13 8.00 -3.72
C VAL A 20 1.59 7.55 -3.73
N ILE A 21 1.95 6.64 -4.64
CA ILE A 21 3.33 6.16 -4.74
C ILE A 21 4.29 7.32 -5.07
N LYS A 22 3.92 8.16 -6.03
CA LYS A 22 4.72 9.33 -6.39
C LYS A 22 4.87 10.29 -5.21
N LEU A 23 3.77 10.55 -4.50
CA LEU A 23 3.76 11.45 -3.35
C LEU A 23 4.67 10.95 -2.23
N LEU A 24 4.57 9.68 -1.88
CA LEU A 24 5.40 9.08 -0.84
C LEU A 24 6.88 9.11 -1.22
N ARG A 25 7.19 8.88 -2.48
CA ARG A 25 8.56 8.96 -2.98
C ARG A 25 9.09 10.40 -2.90
N LYS A 26 8.29 11.37 -3.35
CA LYS A 26 8.67 12.77 -3.35
C LYS A 26 8.83 13.34 -1.93
N GLN A 27 7.95 12.95 -1.02
CA GLN A 27 7.89 13.50 0.34
C GLN A 27 8.63 12.65 1.37
N LYS A 28 9.34 11.62 0.94
CA LYS A 28 10.03 10.67 1.82
C LYS A 28 10.89 11.37 2.87
N ASN A 29 11.73 12.30 2.45
CA ASN A 29 12.64 12.99 3.35
C ASN A 29 11.91 13.96 4.29
N ASN A 30 10.88 14.64 3.80
CA ASN A 30 10.07 15.54 4.62
C ASN A 30 9.31 14.79 5.70
N ILE A 31 8.72 13.64 5.36
CA ILE A 31 7.99 12.82 6.32
C ILE A 31 8.94 12.32 7.40
N LYS A 32 10.10 11.81 7.01
CA LYS A 32 11.10 11.33 7.95
C LYS A 32 11.60 12.46 8.87
N LYS A 33 11.82 13.65 8.32
CA LYS A 33 12.28 14.80 9.10
C LYS A 33 11.24 15.24 10.12
N ARG A 34 9.96 15.24 9.75
CA ARG A 34 8.88 15.69 10.63
C ARG A 34 8.46 14.68 11.68
N THR A 35 8.47 13.39 11.32
CA THR A 35 7.89 12.34 12.16
C THR A 35 8.94 11.38 12.73
N GLY A 36 10.14 11.36 12.19
CA GLY A 36 11.14 10.36 12.50
C GLY A 36 10.87 9.00 11.85
N ILE A 37 9.83 8.90 11.02
CA ILE A 37 9.40 7.65 10.42
C ILE A 37 9.66 7.67 8.91
N GLU A 38 10.30 6.62 8.39
CA GLU A 38 10.46 6.39 6.97
C GLU A 38 9.32 5.52 6.45
N LEU A 39 8.56 6.02 5.49
CA LEU A 39 7.53 5.25 4.79
C LEU A 39 8.11 4.67 3.52
N LYS A 40 8.03 3.37 3.35
CA LYS A 40 8.56 2.69 2.16
C LYS A 40 7.47 1.82 1.54
N VAL A 41 7.16 2.07 0.27
CA VAL A 41 6.27 1.19 -0.50
C VAL A 41 7.06 -0.06 -0.85
N VAL A 42 6.56 -1.22 -0.45
CA VAL A 42 7.24 -2.51 -0.67
C VAL A 42 6.45 -3.45 -1.56
N ALA A 43 5.13 -3.30 -1.60
CA ALA A 43 4.26 -4.19 -2.34
C ALA A 43 3.11 -3.43 -2.98
N VAL A 44 2.64 -3.92 -4.12
CA VAL A 44 1.52 -3.36 -4.85
C VAL A 44 0.62 -4.48 -5.37
N SER A 45 -0.65 -4.16 -5.57
CA SER A 45 -1.61 -5.07 -6.18
C SER A 45 -2.58 -4.29 -7.05
N ALA A 46 -2.88 -4.83 -8.23
CA ALA A 46 -3.86 -4.27 -9.14
C ALA A 46 -4.32 -5.35 -10.10
N LYS A 47 -5.34 -5.07 -10.90
CA LYS A 47 -5.93 -6.06 -11.80
C LYS A 47 -5.02 -6.43 -12.96
N ASN A 48 -4.28 -5.47 -13.53
CA ASN A 48 -3.48 -5.72 -14.72
C ASN A 48 -2.03 -5.30 -14.49
N ARG A 49 -1.18 -6.28 -14.29
CA ARG A 49 0.25 -6.06 -14.02
C ARG A 49 0.96 -5.37 -15.17
N ARG A 50 0.59 -5.70 -16.41
CA ARG A 50 1.27 -5.20 -17.61
C ARG A 50 0.73 -3.87 -18.11
N LYS A 51 -0.32 -3.35 -17.49
CA LYS A 51 -0.85 -2.04 -17.87
C LYS A 51 0.20 -0.96 -17.68
N GLN A 52 0.36 -0.12 -18.70
CA GLN A 52 1.27 1.01 -18.59
C GLN A 52 0.73 2.01 -17.57
N ARG A 53 1.61 2.45 -16.67
CA ARG A 53 1.27 3.38 -15.59
C ARG A 53 2.25 4.54 -15.57
N SER A 54 1.84 5.64 -14.94
CA SER A 54 2.67 6.83 -14.81
C SER A 54 3.79 6.68 -13.78
N VAL A 55 3.81 5.59 -13.05
CA VAL A 55 4.86 5.29 -12.07
C VAL A 55 5.45 3.91 -12.39
N ASP A 56 6.77 3.79 -12.23
CA ASP A 56 7.44 2.51 -12.39
C ASP A 56 7.17 1.64 -11.16
N ILE A 57 6.55 0.49 -11.37
CA ILE A 57 6.20 -0.45 -10.30
C ILE A 57 7.19 -1.61 -10.16
N SER A 58 8.22 -1.66 -11.01
CA SER A 58 9.19 -2.76 -10.99
C SER A 58 9.95 -2.91 -9.66
N PRO A 59 10.22 -1.84 -8.89
CA PRO A 59 10.89 -1.98 -7.59
C PRO A 59 10.04 -2.66 -6.52
N PHE A 60 8.71 -2.80 -6.75
CA PHE A 60 7.79 -3.29 -5.73
C PHE A 60 7.43 -4.74 -5.99
N ARG A 61 7.20 -5.49 -4.92
CA ARG A 61 6.70 -6.85 -5.02
C ARG A 61 5.24 -6.82 -5.49
N TRP A 62 4.96 -7.53 -6.59
CA TRP A 62 3.59 -7.63 -7.10
C TRP A 62 2.83 -8.73 -6.35
N ILE A 63 1.67 -8.40 -5.83
CA ILE A 63 0.79 -9.35 -5.14
C ILE A 63 -0.46 -9.54 -5.98
N ALA A 64 -0.65 -10.76 -6.49
CA ALA A 64 -1.79 -11.07 -7.36
C ALA A 64 -3.13 -11.01 -6.65
N SER A 65 -3.17 -11.48 -5.39
CA SER A 65 -4.40 -11.44 -4.59
C SER A 65 -4.26 -10.41 -3.48
N PRO A 66 -5.04 -9.31 -3.51
CA PRO A 66 -4.93 -8.29 -2.48
C PRO A 66 -5.24 -8.80 -1.08
N LEU A 67 -6.05 -9.86 -0.93
CA LEU A 67 -6.36 -10.42 0.38
C LEU A 67 -5.13 -11.01 1.08
N THR A 68 -4.13 -11.49 0.33
CA THR A 68 -2.92 -12.04 0.93
C THR A 68 -2.03 -10.97 1.53
N ILE A 69 -2.18 -9.72 1.11
CA ILE A 69 -1.42 -8.61 1.68
C ILE A 69 -1.76 -8.42 3.17
N ALA A 70 -3.02 -8.63 3.54
CA ALA A 70 -3.46 -8.49 4.92
C ALA A 70 -2.75 -9.46 5.88
N LYS A 71 -2.23 -10.56 5.36
CA LYS A 71 -1.52 -11.59 6.14
C LYS A 71 0.00 -11.49 6.03
N ASP A 72 0.50 -10.53 5.26
CA ASP A 72 1.93 -10.40 5.00
C ASP A 72 2.64 -9.78 6.22
N PRO A 73 3.57 -10.50 6.85
CA PRO A 73 4.25 -9.97 8.04
C PRO A 73 5.20 -8.81 7.74
N ASP A 74 5.58 -8.63 6.48
CA ASP A 74 6.46 -7.53 6.08
C ASP A 74 5.71 -6.23 5.81
N VAL A 75 4.38 -6.26 5.83
CA VAL A 75 3.55 -5.09 5.57
C VAL A 75 3.03 -4.51 6.88
N ASP A 76 3.30 -3.24 7.12
CA ASP A 76 2.83 -2.54 8.32
C ASP A 76 1.56 -1.72 8.04
N VAL A 77 1.46 -1.14 6.84
CA VAL A 77 0.35 -0.25 6.46
C VAL A 77 -0.19 -0.67 5.10
N ILE A 78 -1.51 -0.78 5.01
CA ILE A 78 -2.20 -1.06 3.76
C ILE A 78 -2.99 0.17 3.33
N VAL A 79 -2.70 0.66 2.12
CA VAL A 79 -3.47 1.75 1.49
C VAL A 79 -4.35 1.10 0.43
N GLU A 80 -5.66 1.07 0.68
CA GLU A 80 -6.63 0.43 -0.20
C GLU A 80 -7.36 1.48 -1.04
N LEU A 81 -7.25 1.40 -2.36
CA LEU A 81 -7.74 2.41 -3.31
C LEU A 81 -8.56 1.80 -4.46
N ILE A 82 -9.05 0.57 -4.30
CA ILE A 82 -9.80 -0.11 -5.37
C ILE A 82 -11.21 0.43 -5.52
N GLY A 83 -11.77 1.02 -4.50
CA GLY A 83 -13.20 1.28 -4.44
C GLY A 83 -13.97 0.02 -4.05
N ASP A 84 -15.12 0.17 -3.45
CA ASP A 84 -15.83 -0.94 -2.82
C ASP A 84 -17.05 -1.38 -3.64
N MET A 85 -16.80 -1.78 -4.89
CA MET A 85 -17.86 -2.26 -5.77
C MET A 85 -18.21 -3.73 -5.55
N ASP A 86 -17.28 -4.52 -4.98
CA ASP A 86 -17.42 -5.97 -4.87
C ASP A 86 -17.08 -6.51 -3.47
N ASN A 87 -17.06 -5.65 -2.47
CA ASN A 87 -16.71 -5.98 -1.08
C ASN A 87 -15.25 -6.43 -0.87
N THR A 88 -14.39 -6.30 -1.87
CA THR A 88 -12.98 -6.67 -1.72
C THR A 88 -12.30 -5.79 -0.69
N ALA A 89 -12.54 -4.49 -0.72
CA ALA A 89 -11.98 -3.55 0.25
C ALA A 89 -12.38 -3.91 1.67
N ARG A 90 -13.65 -4.24 1.88
CA ARG A 90 -14.17 -4.66 3.19
C ARG A 90 -13.46 -5.91 3.70
N LYS A 91 -13.28 -6.92 2.84
CA LYS A 91 -12.59 -8.15 3.19
C LYS A 91 -11.14 -7.89 3.59
N ILE A 92 -10.46 -7.01 2.86
CA ILE A 92 -9.08 -6.63 3.17
C ILE A 92 -9.01 -5.97 4.54
N ILE A 93 -9.91 -5.06 4.85
CA ILE A 93 -9.94 -4.36 6.13
C ILE A 93 -10.16 -5.34 7.28
N ILE A 94 -11.11 -6.26 7.13
CA ILE A 94 -11.39 -7.28 8.14
C ILE A 94 -10.16 -8.15 8.40
N GLU A 95 -9.52 -8.65 7.34
CA GLU A 95 -8.32 -9.47 7.48
C GLU A 95 -7.17 -8.68 8.09
N ALA A 96 -6.99 -7.43 7.68
CA ALA A 96 -5.91 -6.58 8.21
C ALA A 96 -6.08 -6.34 9.71
N VAL A 97 -7.30 -6.08 10.16
CA VAL A 97 -7.58 -5.90 11.60
C VAL A 97 -7.26 -7.20 12.36
N SER A 98 -7.59 -8.36 11.80
CA SER A 98 -7.29 -9.65 12.41
C SER A 98 -5.79 -9.89 12.58
N TYR A 99 -4.96 -9.29 11.72
CA TYR A 99 -3.50 -9.41 11.76
C TYR A 99 -2.81 -8.14 12.25
N THR A 100 -3.57 -7.21 12.85
CA THR A 100 -3.07 -5.96 13.46
C THR A 100 -2.34 -5.03 12.48
N HIS A 101 -2.74 -5.03 11.21
CA HIS A 101 -2.25 -4.05 10.25
C HIS A 101 -3.05 -2.75 10.33
N LEU A 102 -2.39 -1.63 10.05
CA LEU A 102 -3.06 -0.37 9.85
C LEU A 102 -3.56 -0.27 8.40
N THR A 103 -4.83 0.08 8.22
CA THR A 103 -5.41 0.28 6.89
C THR A 103 -5.85 1.73 6.72
N LEU A 104 -5.67 2.24 5.50
CA LEU A 104 -6.08 3.60 5.11
C LEU A 104 -7.01 3.48 3.90
N PRO A 105 -8.31 3.30 4.11
CA PRO A 105 -9.27 3.24 3.01
C PRO A 105 -9.57 4.64 2.47
N THR A 106 -9.92 4.70 1.21
CA THR A 106 -10.40 5.95 0.60
C THR A 106 -11.90 6.02 0.51
#